data_8a043c13061691abcb997a5739819034
#
_entry.id   8a043c13061691abcb997a5739819034
#
_cell.length_a   1.000
_cell.length_b   1.000
_cell.length_c   1.000
_cell.angle_alpha   90.00
_cell.angle_beta   90.00
_cell.angle_gamma   90.00
#
_symmetry.space_group_name_H-M   'P 1'
#
loop_
_entity.id
_entity.type
_entity.pdbx_description
1 polymer ?
#
loop_
_entity_poly.entity_id
_entity_poly.type
_entity_poly.pdbx_seq_one_letter_code
_entity_poly.pdbx_strand_id
1 'polypeptide(L)'
;MWYNNILETIGNTPLVKINRLAKHLKPTILAKIEYTNPGGSVKDRIGIAMIEEAEQSGKIKPGATIIEWTAGNTGIGLALVCAVKGYKLIAVMPDKVSQEKIDLLRALGAEVVITPTAVKPEDPRSVYSVTEHLAKTIPNSYYPNQFENARNPEIHFATTGKEIWEQTEGKVTHVVAAMGTGGTISGIAKFLKSKNPNIKCIGVDAQGSAYTPYFKTGQV
;
A
#
# COMPACT_ATOMS: atom_id res chain seq x y z
N MET A 1 -25.63 0.45 13.09
CA MET A 1 -24.22 0.83 13.25
C MET A 1 -23.92 1.85 12.16
N TRP A 2 -23.33 2.99 12.48
CA TRP A 2 -22.84 3.96 11.50
C TRP A 2 -21.36 4.26 11.77
N TYR A 3 -20.66 4.80 10.77
CA TYR A 3 -19.29 5.28 10.86
C TYR A 3 -19.27 6.81 10.76
N ASN A 4 -18.33 7.47 11.43
CA ASN A 4 -18.21 8.93 11.40
C ASN A 4 -17.63 9.42 10.05
N ASN A 5 -16.80 8.62 9.42
CA ASN A 5 -16.24 8.90 8.10
C ASN A 5 -15.84 7.61 7.38
N ILE A 6 -15.52 7.73 6.11
CA ILE A 6 -15.20 6.59 5.25
C ILE A 6 -13.92 5.84 5.66
N LEU A 7 -12.98 6.47 6.35
CA LEU A 7 -11.72 5.83 6.76
C LEU A 7 -11.93 4.73 7.80
N GLU A 8 -12.99 4.82 8.60
CA GLU A 8 -13.35 3.80 9.59
C GLU A 8 -13.83 2.49 8.96
N THR A 9 -14.10 2.48 7.66
CA THR A 9 -14.47 1.28 6.89
C THR A 9 -13.27 0.54 6.30
N ILE A 10 -12.05 1.07 6.46
CA ILE A 10 -10.83 0.45 5.96
C ILE A 10 -10.50 -0.80 6.79
N GLY A 11 -10.21 -1.89 6.10
CA GLY A 11 -9.90 -3.16 6.75
C GLY A 11 -11.13 -4.05 6.93
N ASN A 12 -11.00 -5.07 7.77
CA ASN A 12 -12.00 -6.11 7.98
C ASN A 12 -12.58 -6.70 6.68
N THR A 13 -11.73 -6.77 5.66
CA THR A 13 -12.12 -7.24 4.33
C THR A 13 -12.47 -8.72 4.36
N PRO A 14 -13.43 -9.19 3.54
CA PRO A 14 -13.87 -10.58 3.59
C PRO A 14 -12.84 -11.54 3.00
N LEU A 15 -12.86 -12.78 3.49
CA LEU A 15 -12.30 -13.95 2.82
C LEU A 15 -13.39 -14.67 2.04
N VAL A 16 -13.16 -14.91 0.75
CA VAL A 16 -14.10 -15.57 -0.13
C VAL A 16 -13.51 -16.87 -0.68
N LYS A 17 -14.24 -17.97 -0.57
CA LYS A 17 -13.81 -19.27 -1.10
C LYS A 17 -13.86 -19.26 -2.62
N ILE A 18 -12.75 -19.68 -3.24
CA ILE A 18 -12.65 -19.88 -4.68
C ILE A 18 -13.20 -21.26 -5.02
N ASN A 19 -14.44 -21.31 -5.52
CA ASN A 19 -15.13 -22.56 -5.78
C ASN A 19 -14.85 -23.10 -7.20
N ARG A 20 -15.11 -22.29 -8.24
CA ARG A 20 -15.09 -22.76 -9.63
C ARG A 20 -13.70 -23.10 -10.12
N LEU A 21 -12.74 -22.18 -9.95
CA LEU A 21 -11.36 -22.37 -10.42
C LEU A 21 -10.61 -23.43 -9.61
N ALA A 22 -10.94 -23.58 -8.33
CA ALA A 22 -10.28 -24.52 -7.43
C ALA A 22 -11.03 -25.86 -7.28
N LYS A 23 -12.09 -26.13 -8.06
CA LYS A 23 -12.96 -27.30 -7.91
C LYS A 23 -12.19 -28.64 -7.95
N HIS A 24 -11.12 -28.71 -8.71
CA HIS A 24 -10.29 -29.91 -8.90
C HIS A 24 -9.18 -30.08 -7.87
N LEU A 25 -9.02 -29.09 -6.98
CA LEU A 25 -7.96 -29.07 -5.98
C LEU A 25 -8.46 -29.58 -4.62
N LYS A 26 -7.60 -30.28 -3.88
CA LYS A 26 -7.90 -30.76 -2.53
C LYS A 26 -7.93 -29.63 -1.47
N PRO A 27 -6.98 -28.67 -1.46
CA PRO A 27 -6.97 -27.63 -0.46
C PRO A 27 -8.13 -26.63 -0.65
N THR A 28 -8.59 -26.04 0.44
CA THR A 28 -9.47 -24.88 0.41
C THR A 28 -8.66 -23.64 0.04
N ILE A 29 -9.04 -22.98 -1.04
CA ILE A 29 -8.41 -21.72 -1.48
C ILE A 29 -9.36 -20.56 -1.20
N LEU A 30 -8.84 -19.55 -0.49
CA LEU A 30 -9.56 -18.34 -0.10
C LEU A 30 -8.88 -17.12 -0.72
N ALA A 31 -9.68 -16.16 -1.16
CA ALA A 31 -9.21 -14.85 -1.59
C ALA A 31 -9.55 -13.79 -0.54
N LYS A 32 -8.56 -13.05 -0.05
CA LYS A 32 -8.75 -11.86 0.79
C LYS A 32 -9.11 -10.69 -0.12
N ILE A 33 -10.34 -10.19 -0.02
CA ILE A 33 -10.92 -9.28 -1.00
C ILE A 33 -10.60 -7.82 -0.64
N GLU A 34 -9.38 -7.39 -0.87
CA GLU A 34 -8.89 -6.06 -0.52
C GLU A 34 -9.49 -4.91 -1.35
N TYR A 35 -10.11 -5.19 -2.48
CA TYR A 35 -10.81 -4.17 -3.26
C TYR A 35 -12.14 -3.71 -2.61
N THR A 36 -12.57 -4.32 -1.53
CA THR A 36 -13.71 -3.83 -0.74
C THR A 36 -13.35 -2.67 0.20
N ASN A 37 -12.06 -2.35 0.37
CA ASN A 37 -11.68 -1.09 0.97
C ASN A 37 -12.21 0.10 0.15
N PRO A 38 -12.52 1.24 0.77
CA PRO A 38 -13.19 2.38 0.10
C PRO A 38 -12.41 2.96 -1.09
N GLY A 39 -11.09 2.90 -1.10
CA GLY A 39 -10.24 3.27 -2.24
C GLY A 39 -9.96 2.11 -3.20
N GLY A 40 -10.58 0.95 -2.99
CA GLY A 40 -10.53 -0.18 -3.89
C GLY A 40 -9.26 -1.02 -3.80
N SER A 41 -8.45 -0.89 -2.76
CA SER A 41 -7.22 -1.69 -2.65
C SER A 41 -6.70 -1.85 -1.22
N VAL A 42 -5.75 -2.77 -1.07
CA VAL A 42 -4.97 -2.97 0.17
C VAL A 42 -4.19 -1.71 0.60
N LYS A 43 -3.96 -0.77 -0.30
CA LYS A 43 -3.17 0.43 -0.03
C LYS A 43 -3.89 1.48 0.83
N ASP A 44 -5.20 1.38 0.97
CA ASP A 44 -5.95 2.23 1.89
C ASP A 44 -5.44 2.05 3.33
N ARG A 45 -5.08 0.82 3.70
CA ARG A 45 -4.53 0.50 5.01
C ARG A 45 -3.22 1.23 5.29
N ILE A 46 -2.31 1.26 4.33
CA ILE A 46 -1.03 1.97 4.52
C ILE A 46 -1.21 3.48 4.45
N GLY A 47 -2.14 3.96 3.63
CA GLY A 47 -2.47 5.39 3.52
C GLY A 47 -2.84 5.96 4.89
N ILE A 48 -3.83 5.38 5.56
CA ILE A 48 -4.24 5.83 6.90
C ILE A 48 -3.13 5.64 7.93
N ALA A 49 -2.45 4.49 7.94
CA ALA A 49 -1.44 4.19 8.95
C ALA A 49 -0.24 5.13 8.92
N MET A 50 0.24 5.50 7.72
CA MET A 50 1.37 6.42 7.57
C MET A 50 1.02 7.85 7.97
N ILE A 51 -0.19 8.30 7.67
CA ILE A 51 -0.63 9.65 8.05
C ILE A 51 -0.89 9.74 9.54
N GLU A 52 -1.57 8.77 10.13
CA GLU A 52 -1.82 8.78 11.59
C GLU A 52 -0.53 8.68 12.42
N GLU A 53 0.46 7.92 11.96
CA GLU A 53 1.78 7.92 12.59
C GLU A 53 2.44 9.30 12.50
N ALA A 54 2.38 9.94 11.34
CA ALA A 54 2.97 11.25 11.15
C ALA A 54 2.27 12.34 12.00
N GLU A 55 0.96 12.24 12.19
CA GLU A 55 0.21 13.09 13.14
C GLU A 55 0.67 12.87 14.59
N GLN A 56 0.70 11.60 15.02
CA GLN A 56 1.05 11.22 16.40
C GLN A 56 2.50 11.58 16.74
N SER A 57 3.41 11.44 15.77
CA SER A 57 4.83 11.80 15.95
C SER A 57 5.12 13.30 15.76
N GLY A 58 4.12 14.10 15.41
CA GLY A 58 4.28 15.54 15.16
C GLY A 58 5.03 15.91 13.89
N LYS A 59 5.22 14.96 12.96
CA LYS A 59 5.86 15.19 11.65
C LYS A 59 5.01 16.06 10.73
N ILE A 60 3.70 16.03 10.90
CA ILE A 60 2.75 16.85 10.14
C ILE A 60 1.88 17.70 11.06
N LYS A 61 1.48 18.86 10.56
CA LYS A 61 0.57 19.80 11.22
C LYS A 61 -0.71 19.96 10.39
N PRO A 62 -1.80 20.45 10.96
CA PRO A 62 -3.01 20.77 10.19
C PRO A 62 -2.70 21.56 8.91
N GLY A 63 -3.33 21.18 7.81
CA GLY A 63 -3.10 21.78 6.50
C GLY A 63 -1.78 21.40 5.82
N ALA A 64 -1.08 20.38 6.29
CA ALA A 64 0.14 19.88 5.65
C ALA A 64 -0.11 19.42 4.20
N THR A 65 0.94 19.49 3.39
CA THR A 65 0.96 18.90 2.04
C THR A 65 1.66 17.56 2.08
N ILE A 66 0.93 16.51 1.77
CA ILE A 66 1.47 15.16 1.65
C ILE A 66 1.98 14.99 0.22
N ILE A 67 3.20 14.47 0.08
CA ILE A 67 3.83 14.28 -1.23
C ILE A 67 4.28 12.83 -1.33
N GLU A 68 3.81 12.10 -2.33
CA GLU A 68 4.18 10.70 -2.50
C GLU A 68 4.34 10.38 -3.99
N TRP A 69 5.42 9.64 -4.33
CA TRP A 69 5.47 9.06 -5.66
C TRP A 69 4.73 7.72 -5.70
N THR A 70 3.91 7.54 -6.71
CA THR A 70 3.03 6.38 -6.77
C THR A 70 2.60 6.06 -8.20
N ALA A 71 2.45 4.77 -8.50
CA ALA A 71 1.83 4.31 -9.75
C ALA A 71 0.29 4.17 -9.62
N GLY A 72 -0.33 4.59 -8.50
CA GLY A 72 -1.79 4.62 -8.36
C GLY A 72 -2.34 4.31 -6.98
N ASN A 73 -2.40 3.05 -6.57
CA ASN A 73 -3.20 2.63 -5.39
C ASN A 73 -2.78 3.29 -4.07
N THR A 74 -1.50 3.50 -3.82
CA THR A 74 -1.06 4.21 -2.61
C THR A 74 -1.50 5.67 -2.65
N GLY A 75 -1.40 6.30 -3.82
CA GLY A 75 -1.94 7.66 -4.02
C GLY A 75 -3.42 7.75 -3.72
N ILE A 76 -4.23 6.77 -4.15
CA ILE A 76 -5.67 6.72 -3.88
C ILE A 76 -5.94 6.60 -2.37
N GLY A 77 -5.24 5.68 -1.67
CA GLY A 77 -5.37 5.54 -0.22
C GLY A 77 -4.99 6.83 0.53
N LEU A 78 -3.90 7.50 0.12
CA LEU A 78 -3.51 8.80 0.67
C LEU A 78 -4.51 9.89 0.34
N ALA A 79 -5.06 9.92 -0.89
CA ALA A 79 -6.05 10.91 -1.30
C ALA A 79 -7.32 10.85 -0.45
N LEU A 80 -7.82 9.64 -0.15
CA LEU A 80 -8.95 9.47 0.75
C LEU A 80 -8.67 10.03 2.14
N VAL A 81 -7.50 9.72 2.71
CA VAL A 81 -7.11 10.22 4.02
C VAL A 81 -6.97 11.74 4.01
N CYS A 82 -6.31 12.29 2.99
CA CYS A 82 -6.13 13.74 2.85
C CYS A 82 -7.47 14.47 2.72
N ALA A 83 -8.39 13.95 1.91
CA ALA A 83 -9.72 14.52 1.74
C ALA A 83 -10.52 14.56 3.05
N VAL A 84 -10.46 13.49 3.86
CA VAL A 84 -11.18 13.42 5.14
C VAL A 84 -10.52 14.28 6.22
N LYS A 85 -9.20 14.30 6.29
CA LYS A 85 -8.44 14.98 7.35
C LYS A 85 -8.04 16.43 7.02
N GLY A 86 -8.36 16.92 5.80
CA GLY A 86 -8.08 18.30 5.38
C GLY A 86 -6.63 18.56 5.01
N TYR A 87 -5.88 17.54 4.56
CA TYR A 87 -4.54 17.67 4.00
C TYR A 87 -4.60 17.88 2.50
N LYS A 88 -3.54 18.47 1.94
CA LYS A 88 -3.32 18.50 0.49
C LYS A 88 -2.52 17.26 0.09
N LEU A 89 -2.75 16.75 -1.12
CA LEU A 89 -1.95 15.67 -1.69
C LEU A 89 -1.34 16.10 -3.02
N ILE A 90 -0.04 15.91 -3.18
CA ILE A 90 0.66 15.95 -4.46
C ILE A 90 1.13 14.53 -4.76
N ALA A 91 0.53 13.92 -5.79
CA ALA A 91 0.91 12.60 -6.27
C ALA A 91 1.88 12.75 -7.45
N VAL A 92 3.12 12.32 -7.29
CA VAL A 92 4.12 12.32 -8.37
C VAL A 92 4.03 10.98 -9.08
N MET A 93 3.74 10.99 -10.38
CA MET A 93 3.42 9.78 -11.14
C MET A 93 4.26 9.69 -12.42
N PRO A 94 4.75 8.48 -12.80
CA PRO A 94 5.39 8.30 -14.07
C PRO A 94 4.38 8.36 -15.23
N ASP A 95 4.80 8.85 -16.38
CA ASP A 95 3.96 9.07 -17.59
C ASP A 95 3.34 7.80 -18.19
N LYS A 96 3.83 6.61 -17.80
CA LYS A 96 3.26 5.31 -18.20
C LYS A 96 1.99 4.89 -17.45
N VAL A 97 1.57 5.67 -16.46
CA VAL A 97 0.36 5.39 -15.69
C VAL A 97 -0.88 5.70 -16.51
N SER A 98 -1.93 4.88 -16.37
CA SER A 98 -3.15 5.06 -17.13
C SER A 98 -3.89 6.36 -16.75
N GLN A 99 -4.59 6.95 -17.72
CA GLN A 99 -5.32 8.20 -17.54
C GLN A 99 -6.39 8.07 -16.44
N GLU A 100 -7.05 6.92 -16.35
CA GLU A 100 -8.10 6.67 -15.36
C GLU A 100 -7.58 6.82 -13.91
N LYS A 101 -6.33 6.40 -13.65
CA LYS A 101 -5.73 6.58 -12.32
C LYS A 101 -5.39 8.03 -12.01
N ILE A 102 -4.95 8.77 -13.01
CA ILE A 102 -4.69 10.21 -12.89
C ILE A 102 -6.00 10.93 -12.60
N ASP A 103 -7.05 10.63 -13.35
CA ASP A 103 -8.35 11.27 -13.22
C ASP A 103 -9.01 10.94 -11.88
N LEU A 104 -8.87 9.70 -11.41
CA LEU A 104 -9.36 9.30 -10.09
C LEU A 104 -8.67 10.06 -8.95
N LEU A 105 -7.34 10.24 -9.02
CA LEU A 105 -6.62 11.02 -8.02
C LEU A 105 -7.05 12.50 -8.02
N ARG A 106 -7.22 13.09 -9.20
CA ARG A 106 -7.73 14.47 -9.33
C ARG A 106 -9.15 14.60 -8.80
N ALA A 107 -10.02 13.62 -9.08
CA ALA A 107 -11.39 13.59 -8.57
C ALA A 107 -11.44 13.48 -7.02
N LEU A 108 -10.44 12.87 -6.41
CA LEU A 108 -10.25 12.83 -4.96
C LEU A 108 -9.57 14.09 -4.38
N GLY A 109 -9.30 15.10 -5.21
CA GLY A 109 -8.71 16.37 -4.80
C GLY A 109 -7.19 16.42 -4.78
N ALA A 110 -6.51 15.42 -5.31
CA ALA A 110 -5.05 15.41 -5.39
C ALA A 110 -4.54 16.26 -6.58
N GLU A 111 -3.45 16.97 -6.37
CA GLU A 111 -2.62 17.48 -7.45
C GLU A 111 -1.77 16.34 -8.01
N VAL A 112 -1.68 16.25 -9.34
CA VAL A 112 -0.90 15.19 -10.00
C VAL A 112 0.22 15.82 -10.82
N VAL A 113 1.45 15.43 -10.49
CA VAL A 113 2.67 15.84 -11.20
C VAL A 113 3.16 14.63 -12.01
N ILE A 114 3.23 14.78 -13.34
CA ILE A 114 3.68 13.72 -14.24
C ILE A 114 5.18 13.85 -14.52
N THR A 115 5.90 12.75 -14.42
CA THR A 115 7.34 12.66 -14.66
C THR A 115 7.67 11.63 -15.74
N PRO A 116 8.74 11.81 -16.53
CA PRO A 116 9.12 10.83 -17.54
C PRO A 116 9.59 9.51 -16.90
N THR A 117 9.16 8.38 -17.48
CA THR A 117 9.64 7.05 -17.07
C THR A 117 11.01 6.71 -17.63
N ALA A 118 11.33 7.21 -18.85
CA ALA A 118 12.54 6.84 -19.59
C ALA A 118 13.77 7.69 -19.19
N VAL A 119 13.99 7.85 -17.88
CA VAL A 119 15.15 8.57 -17.32
C VAL A 119 15.77 7.75 -16.19
N LYS A 120 17.06 8.02 -15.90
CA LYS A 120 17.74 7.37 -14.77
C LYS A 120 17.20 7.90 -13.44
N PRO A 121 17.29 7.14 -12.33
CA PRO A 121 16.85 7.60 -11.01
C PRO A 121 17.47 8.93 -10.57
N GLU A 122 18.72 9.22 -10.95
CA GLU A 122 19.48 10.43 -10.60
C GLU A 122 19.13 11.64 -11.47
N ASP A 123 18.37 11.45 -12.56
CA ASP A 123 17.91 12.55 -13.41
C ASP A 123 17.00 13.50 -12.60
N PRO A 124 17.21 14.82 -12.66
CA PRO A 124 16.35 15.78 -11.95
C PRO A 124 14.85 15.66 -12.29
N ARG A 125 14.52 15.09 -13.43
CA ARG A 125 13.12 14.87 -13.90
C ARG A 125 12.56 13.52 -13.43
N SER A 126 13.38 12.67 -12.80
CA SER A 126 12.92 11.37 -12.32
C SER A 126 11.83 11.52 -11.26
N VAL A 127 10.98 10.53 -11.13
CA VAL A 127 9.93 10.48 -10.10
C VAL A 127 10.51 10.65 -8.69
N TYR A 128 11.70 10.13 -8.44
CA TYR A 128 12.41 10.24 -7.16
C TYR A 128 12.88 11.67 -6.89
N SER A 129 13.66 12.24 -7.83
CA SER A 129 14.22 13.59 -7.70
C SER A 129 13.14 14.66 -7.59
N VAL A 130 12.09 14.55 -8.38
CA VAL A 130 10.94 15.48 -8.31
C VAL A 130 10.22 15.38 -6.97
N THR A 131 9.96 14.16 -6.47
CA THR A 131 9.30 13.97 -5.17
C THR A 131 10.12 14.55 -4.03
N GLU A 132 11.43 14.27 -4.00
CA GLU A 132 12.33 14.83 -2.99
C GLU A 132 12.44 16.34 -3.07
N HIS A 133 12.52 16.89 -4.29
CA HIS A 133 12.59 18.33 -4.49
C HIS A 133 11.32 19.02 -3.93
N LEU A 134 10.15 18.52 -4.28
CA LEU A 134 8.88 19.05 -3.76
C LEU A 134 8.81 18.95 -2.24
N ALA A 135 9.20 17.81 -1.66
CA ALA A 135 9.21 17.62 -0.22
C ALA A 135 10.18 18.55 0.52
N LYS A 136 11.29 18.96 -0.11
CA LYS A 136 12.25 19.90 0.46
C LYS A 136 11.87 21.37 0.29
N THR A 137 11.09 21.69 -0.75
CA THR A 137 10.80 23.10 -1.12
C THR A 137 9.43 23.57 -0.67
N ILE A 138 8.44 22.66 -0.53
CA ILE A 138 7.10 23.03 -0.08
C ILE A 138 7.07 23.10 1.45
N PRO A 139 6.76 24.27 2.05
CA PRO A 139 6.65 24.40 3.49
C PRO A 139 5.53 23.50 4.06
N ASN A 140 5.72 22.97 5.29
CA ASN A 140 4.77 22.10 5.96
C ASN A 140 4.38 20.90 5.08
N SER A 141 5.37 20.27 4.42
CA SER A 141 5.18 19.08 3.62
C SER A 141 5.69 17.81 4.33
N TYR A 142 5.17 16.67 3.93
CA TYR A 142 5.58 15.36 4.41
C TYR A 142 5.59 14.34 3.27
N TYR A 143 6.69 13.61 3.17
CA TYR A 143 6.87 12.50 2.26
C TYR A 143 6.76 11.18 3.03
N PRO A 144 5.64 10.45 2.94
CA PRO A 144 5.43 9.16 3.63
C PRO A 144 6.45 8.10 3.26
N ASN A 145 6.91 8.07 2.01
CA ASN A 145 7.86 7.09 1.46
C ASN A 145 7.46 5.63 1.75
N GLN A 146 6.45 5.14 1.05
CA GLN A 146 5.88 3.80 1.25
C GLN A 146 6.90 2.65 1.19
N PHE A 147 8.06 2.86 0.56
CA PHE A 147 9.10 1.83 0.40
C PHE A 147 9.97 1.67 1.64
N GLU A 148 10.18 2.74 2.40
CA GLU A 148 11.05 2.76 3.59
C GLU A 148 10.26 2.89 4.90
N ASN A 149 9.00 3.31 4.83
CA ASN A 149 8.19 3.55 6.00
C ASN A 149 7.82 2.25 6.72
N ALA A 150 8.29 2.09 7.94
CA ALA A 150 8.03 0.91 8.76
C ALA A 150 6.53 0.68 9.04
N ARG A 151 5.70 1.74 8.99
CA ARG A 151 4.25 1.62 9.16
C ARG A 151 3.59 0.80 8.06
N ASN A 152 4.21 0.70 6.88
CA ASN A 152 3.70 -0.13 5.80
C ASN A 152 3.62 -1.63 6.22
N PRO A 153 4.69 -2.33 6.58
CA PRO A 153 4.56 -3.70 7.09
C PRO A 153 3.84 -3.79 8.44
N GLU A 154 3.97 -2.81 9.32
CA GLU A 154 3.37 -2.84 10.65
C GLU A 154 1.83 -2.85 10.61
N ILE A 155 1.18 -2.09 9.73
CA ILE A 155 -0.27 -2.12 9.63
C ILE A 155 -0.78 -3.48 9.15
N HIS A 156 -0.06 -4.15 8.29
CA HIS A 156 -0.41 -5.49 7.85
C HIS A 156 -0.18 -6.56 8.93
N PHE A 157 0.81 -6.35 9.81
CA PHE A 157 0.96 -7.15 11.01
C PHE A 157 -0.24 -6.95 11.95
N ALA A 158 -0.60 -5.71 12.22
CA ALA A 158 -1.64 -5.37 13.20
C ALA A 158 -3.07 -5.70 12.71
N THR A 159 -3.30 -5.69 11.40
CA THR A 159 -4.64 -5.84 10.81
C THR A 159 -4.74 -7.04 9.87
N THR A 160 -4.19 -6.96 8.67
CA THR A 160 -4.39 -7.95 7.61
C THR A 160 -3.99 -9.37 8.03
N GLY A 161 -2.84 -9.52 8.68
CA GLY A 161 -2.37 -10.82 9.19
C GLY A 161 -3.28 -11.35 10.29
N LYS A 162 -3.71 -10.48 11.20
CA LYS A 162 -4.66 -10.82 12.28
C LYS A 162 -6.00 -11.24 11.71
N GLU A 163 -6.56 -10.46 10.77
CA GLU A 163 -7.83 -10.78 10.10
C GLU A 163 -7.78 -12.14 9.41
N ILE A 164 -6.71 -12.46 8.68
CA ILE A 164 -6.53 -13.77 8.03
C ILE A 164 -6.54 -14.89 9.07
N TRP A 165 -5.82 -14.71 10.18
CA TRP A 165 -5.76 -15.71 11.25
C TRP A 165 -7.14 -15.97 11.88
N GLU A 166 -7.85 -14.91 12.23
CA GLU A 166 -9.17 -14.99 12.85
C GLU A 166 -10.22 -15.55 11.88
N GLN A 167 -10.28 -15.06 10.66
CA GLN A 167 -11.22 -15.50 9.63
C GLN A 167 -11.01 -16.96 9.19
N THR A 168 -9.80 -17.51 9.38
CA THR A 168 -9.51 -18.91 9.11
C THR A 168 -9.54 -19.77 10.37
N GLU A 169 -9.91 -19.20 11.52
CA GLU A 169 -9.87 -19.90 12.83
C GLU A 169 -8.51 -20.54 13.11
N GLY A 170 -7.43 -19.87 12.70
CA GLY A 170 -6.07 -20.38 12.82
C GLY A 170 -5.70 -21.56 11.90
N LYS A 171 -6.56 -21.94 10.97
CA LYS A 171 -6.36 -23.09 10.06
C LYS A 171 -5.54 -22.78 8.82
N VAL A 172 -5.14 -21.51 8.60
CA VAL A 172 -4.31 -21.10 7.47
C VAL A 172 -2.98 -21.82 7.48
N THR A 173 -2.60 -22.40 6.34
CA THR A 173 -1.32 -23.11 6.17
C THR A 173 -0.38 -22.38 5.19
N HIS A 174 -0.94 -21.68 4.25
CA HIS A 174 -0.19 -20.98 3.21
C HIS A 174 -0.82 -19.62 2.96
N VAL A 175 0.01 -18.60 2.76
CA VAL A 175 -0.40 -17.29 2.26
C VAL A 175 0.42 -16.97 1.03
N VAL A 176 -0.26 -16.46 0.01
CA VAL A 176 0.35 -16.03 -1.25
C VAL A 176 -0.01 -14.57 -1.47
N ALA A 177 0.97 -13.72 -1.69
CA ALA A 177 0.73 -12.30 -2.01
C ALA A 177 1.74 -11.78 -3.03
N ALA A 178 1.29 -10.90 -3.94
CA ALA A 178 2.17 -10.20 -4.85
C ALA A 178 3.04 -9.20 -4.08
N MET A 179 4.29 -9.03 -4.54
CA MET A 179 5.26 -8.11 -3.96
C MET A 179 5.36 -6.85 -4.81
N GLY A 180 5.02 -5.69 -4.22
CA GLY A 180 5.35 -4.37 -4.73
C GLY A 180 6.39 -3.74 -3.80
N THR A 181 5.96 -3.08 -2.72
CA THR A 181 6.85 -2.60 -1.65
C THR A 181 7.32 -3.71 -0.68
N GLY A 182 6.73 -4.89 -0.76
CA GLY A 182 6.99 -5.98 0.18
C GLY A 182 6.20 -5.88 1.51
N GLY A 183 5.64 -4.72 1.85
CA GLY A 183 5.04 -4.47 3.16
C GLY A 183 3.90 -5.42 3.50
N THR A 184 3.00 -5.70 2.55
CA THR A 184 1.84 -6.59 2.77
C THR A 184 2.28 -8.00 3.17
N ILE A 185 3.11 -8.63 2.34
CA ILE A 185 3.55 -10.02 2.63
C ILE A 185 4.42 -10.08 3.88
N SER A 186 5.28 -9.09 4.12
CA SER A 186 6.16 -9.05 5.29
C SER A 186 5.38 -8.90 6.59
N GLY A 187 4.40 -8.00 6.64
CA GLY A 187 3.56 -7.79 7.82
C GLY A 187 2.69 -9.01 8.12
N ILE A 188 2.02 -9.56 7.08
CA ILE A 188 1.23 -10.80 7.21
C ILE A 188 2.11 -11.95 7.69
N ALA A 189 3.27 -12.17 7.06
CA ALA A 189 4.18 -13.25 7.41
C ALA A 189 4.69 -13.14 8.86
N LYS A 190 5.07 -11.94 9.29
CA LYS A 190 5.51 -11.68 10.67
C LYS A 190 4.42 -12.07 11.68
N PHE A 191 3.17 -11.69 11.43
CA PHE A 191 2.05 -12.02 12.31
C PHE A 191 1.75 -13.54 12.31
N LEU A 192 1.55 -14.12 11.13
CA LEU A 192 1.15 -15.53 11.04
C LEU A 192 2.23 -16.47 11.57
N LYS A 193 3.51 -16.20 11.30
CA LYS A 193 4.63 -16.99 11.85
C LYS A 193 4.80 -16.83 13.36
N SER A 194 4.37 -15.72 13.96
CA SER A 194 4.31 -15.58 15.42
C SER A 194 3.24 -16.49 16.05
N LYS A 195 2.19 -16.86 15.29
CA LYS A 195 1.16 -17.81 15.73
C LYS A 195 1.51 -19.26 15.43
N ASN A 196 2.05 -19.52 14.24
CA ASN A 196 2.50 -20.84 13.82
C ASN A 196 3.68 -20.70 12.84
N PRO A 197 4.91 -21.03 13.24
CA PRO A 197 6.11 -20.89 12.42
C PRO A 197 6.10 -21.74 11.15
N ASN A 198 5.27 -22.79 11.10
CA ASN A 198 5.16 -23.69 9.96
C ASN A 198 4.32 -23.12 8.81
N ILE A 199 3.61 -22.01 9.00
CA ILE A 199 2.85 -21.35 7.92
C ILE A 199 3.82 -20.90 6.84
N LYS A 200 3.54 -21.29 5.60
CA LYS A 200 4.32 -20.88 4.43
C LYS A 200 3.80 -19.57 3.87
N CYS A 201 4.69 -18.59 3.74
CA CYS A 201 4.39 -17.30 3.14
C CYS A 201 5.15 -17.19 1.81
N ILE A 202 4.42 -17.04 0.72
CA ILE A 202 4.92 -17.10 -0.65
C ILE A 202 4.72 -15.70 -1.27
N GLY A 203 5.83 -15.03 -1.57
CA GLY A 203 5.83 -13.80 -2.35
C GLY A 203 5.78 -14.13 -3.85
N VAL A 204 4.87 -13.51 -4.58
CA VAL A 204 4.84 -13.58 -6.04
C VAL A 204 5.48 -12.31 -6.57
N ASP A 205 6.57 -12.50 -7.32
CA ASP A 205 7.36 -11.41 -7.86
C ASP A 205 7.04 -11.17 -9.34
N ALA A 206 7.03 -9.90 -9.73
CA ALA A 206 6.85 -9.55 -11.13
C ALA A 206 8.14 -9.83 -11.93
N GLN A 207 7.99 -10.33 -13.14
CA GLN A 207 9.13 -10.49 -14.03
C GLN A 207 9.79 -9.12 -14.30
N GLY A 208 11.10 -9.05 -14.12
CA GLY A 208 11.85 -7.79 -14.22
C GLY A 208 11.90 -6.95 -12.95
N SER A 209 11.36 -7.44 -11.84
CA SER A 209 11.51 -6.81 -10.52
C SER A 209 12.92 -6.98 -9.95
N ALA A 210 13.28 -6.11 -9.02
CA ALA A 210 14.55 -6.17 -8.28
C ALA A 210 14.60 -7.31 -7.25
N TYR A 211 13.48 -7.85 -6.79
CA TYR A 211 13.46 -8.84 -5.72
C TYR A 211 14.10 -10.17 -6.13
N THR A 212 13.71 -10.72 -7.29
CA THR A 212 14.24 -12.02 -7.73
C THR A 212 15.76 -12.00 -7.94
N PRO A 213 16.39 -11.01 -8.60
CA PRO A 213 17.85 -10.89 -8.65
C PRO A 213 18.46 -10.77 -7.25
N TYR A 214 17.92 -9.90 -6.41
CA TYR A 214 18.43 -9.70 -5.05
C TYR A 214 18.45 -11.01 -4.23
N PHE A 215 17.34 -11.77 -4.22
CA PHE A 215 17.29 -13.05 -3.49
C PHE A 215 18.22 -14.11 -4.05
N LYS A 216 18.53 -14.07 -5.36
CA LYS A 216 19.44 -15.03 -6.00
C LYS A 216 20.92 -14.67 -5.84
N THR A 217 21.26 -13.39 -5.86
CA THR A 217 22.64 -12.92 -6.00
C THR A 217 23.10 -11.98 -4.87
N GLY A 218 22.18 -11.45 -4.07
CA GLY A 218 22.43 -10.39 -3.11
C GLY A 218 22.63 -8.99 -3.77
N GLN A 219 22.41 -8.88 -5.08
CA GLN A 219 22.55 -7.62 -5.84
C GLN A 219 21.21 -7.26 -6.51
N VAL A 220 20.98 -5.96 -6.66
CA VAL A 220 19.80 -5.39 -7.34
C VAL A 220 20.22 -4.93 -8.72
#